data_3ddd7221decf37305d422ed652f3526a
#
_entry.id   3ddd7221decf37305d422ed652f3526a
#
_cell.length_a   1.000
_cell.length_b   1.000
_cell.length_c   1.000
_cell.angle_alpha   90.00
_cell.angle_beta   90.00
_cell.angle_gamma   90.00
#
_symmetry.space_group_name_H-M   'P 1'
#
loop_
_entity.id
_entity.type
_entity.pdbx_description
1 polymer ?
#
loop_
_entity_poly.entity_id
_entity_poly.type
_entity_poly.pdbx_seq_one_letter_code
_entity_poly.pdbx_strand_id
1 'polypeptide(L)'
;LLTYEETREKMRSLRAVVCDEWHELLGSKRGVQAELGLARLRNWIPGLRIWGLSATVGNLGHALDVLLGPGGEGEIISGDEPKSVAIETLIPERIDRFPWSGHLGLNMLDQVIAQVEKSESTLFFTNTRSQTELWFQALADAKPEWEGALCMHHGSLEREIREEVERKLSSGEAKCVVCTSSLDLGVDFTPVDQVIQVGSPKGVARIIQRAGRSGHQPGATSVAIGVPTNAFELVEFAAARQAIADRRIEDRRALRLPLDVLAQHLVTCAIGGGFKHRAMLREVRSTHAFAEISALEWRWCLDFVQFGGAALSAYPDYRKVRKSSDGTFRMADRRMVQLHRMNIGTITSESAVSVRMRNGKRLGTVEENFLAKMKPGAQFIFAGRRLE
;
A
#
# COMPACT_ATOMS: atom_id res chain seq x y z
N LEU A 1 6.79 -1.23 18.50
CA LEU A 1 6.29 -1.29 19.87
C LEU A 1 6.53 -2.66 20.50
N LEU A 2 6.08 -3.78 19.92
CA LEU A 2 6.15 -5.13 20.51
C LEU A 2 7.58 -5.64 20.82
N THR A 3 8.62 -4.97 20.37
CA THR A 3 10.03 -5.28 20.72
C THR A 3 10.54 -4.66 22.02
N TYR A 4 9.70 -3.92 22.73
CA TYR A 4 10.08 -3.31 24.00
C TYR A 4 9.37 -4.06 25.14
N GLU A 5 10.11 -4.44 26.17
CA GLU A 5 9.59 -5.20 27.30
C GLU A 5 8.51 -4.45 28.07
N GLU A 6 8.68 -3.14 28.18
CA GLU A 6 7.73 -2.25 28.86
C GLU A 6 6.43 -1.99 28.09
N THR A 7 6.31 -2.42 26.83
CA THR A 7 5.11 -2.16 26.00
C THR A 7 3.85 -2.70 26.64
N ARG A 8 3.91 -3.88 27.23
CA ARG A 8 2.75 -4.49 27.89
C ARG A 8 2.23 -3.60 29.02
N GLU A 9 3.11 -3.03 29.83
CA GLU A 9 2.74 -2.14 30.93
C GLU A 9 2.20 -0.81 30.42
N LYS A 10 2.87 -0.19 29.43
CA LYS A 10 2.43 1.07 28.82
C LYS A 10 1.06 0.95 28.15
N MET A 11 0.68 -0.23 27.68
CA MET A 11 -0.59 -0.50 27.01
C MET A 11 -1.73 -0.91 27.94
N ARG A 12 -1.53 -0.97 29.26
CA ARG A 12 -2.57 -1.42 30.22
C ARG A 12 -3.85 -0.62 30.20
N SER A 13 -3.77 0.67 29.90
CA SER A 13 -4.92 1.58 29.81
C SER A 13 -5.62 1.55 28.44
N LEU A 14 -5.11 0.83 27.47
CA LEU A 14 -5.70 0.73 26.13
C LEU A 14 -7.11 0.12 26.23
N ARG A 15 -8.09 0.73 25.56
CA ARG A 15 -9.48 0.26 25.53
C ARG A 15 -9.95 -0.15 24.15
N ALA A 16 -9.37 0.48 23.13
CA ALA A 16 -9.72 0.19 21.75
C ALA A 16 -8.50 0.34 20.83
N VAL A 17 -8.53 -0.39 19.71
CA VAL A 17 -7.61 -0.23 18.57
C VAL A 17 -8.47 0.02 17.35
N VAL A 18 -8.12 1.05 16.59
CA VAL A 18 -8.74 1.35 15.31
C VAL A 18 -7.75 0.99 14.20
N CYS A 19 -8.17 0.09 13.30
CA CYS A 19 -7.44 -0.27 12.10
C CYS A 19 -8.04 0.50 10.94
N ASP A 20 -7.44 1.64 10.61
CA ASP A 20 -7.87 2.45 9.49
C ASP A 20 -7.46 1.80 8.16
N GLU A 21 -8.25 2.04 7.12
CA GLU A 21 -8.08 1.48 5.77
C GLU A 21 -7.86 -0.05 5.79
N TRP A 22 -8.65 -0.75 6.64
CA TRP A 22 -8.48 -2.20 6.85
C TRP A 22 -8.49 -3.01 5.55
N HIS A 23 -9.25 -2.58 4.56
CA HIS A 23 -9.32 -3.22 3.25
C HIS A 23 -7.96 -3.24 2.50
N GLU A 24 -7.08 -2.25 2.72
CA GLU A 24 -5.74 -2.24 2.12
C GLU A 24 -4.78 -3.22 2.81
N LEU A 25 -5.08 -3.60 4.05
CA LEU A 25 -4.31 -4.60 4.78
C LEU A 25 -4.71 -6.02 4.39
N LEU A 26 -5.98 -6.25 4.03
CA LEU A 26 -6.47 -7.56 3.58
C LEU A 26 -5.65 -8.07 2.38
N GLY A 27 -5.29 -9.36 2.40
CA GLY A 27 -4.52 -9.97 1.33
C GLY A 27 -3.04 -9.58 1.27
N SER A 28 -2.54 -8.85 2.26
CA SER A 28 -1.14 -8.43 2.34
C SER A 28 -0.41 -9.01 3.55
N LYS A 29 0.92 -9.15 3.45
CA LYS A 29 1.75 -9.55 4.61
C LYS A 29 1.67 -8.54 5.75
N ARG A 30 1.42 -7.25 5.46
CA ARG A 30 1.19 -6.22 6.48
C ARG A 30 -0.09 -6.48 7.26
N GLY A 31 -1.15 -6.93 6.59
CA GLY A 31 -2.38 -7.35 7.25
C GLY A 31 -2.16 -8.50 8.23
N VAL A 32 -1.41 -9.51 7.81
CA VAL A 32 -1.05 -10.62 8.70
C VAL A 32 -0.19 -10.16 9.89
N GLN A 33 0.71 -9.21 9.69
CA GLN A 33 1.43 -8.59 10.83
C GLN A 33 0.48 -7.86 11.78
N ALA A 34 -0.53 -7.16 11.24
CA ALA A 34 -1.56 -6.51 12.05
C ALA A 34 -2.40 -7.53 12.82
N GLU A 35 -2.86 -8.62 12.18
CA GLU A 35 -3.57 -9.72 12.85
C GLU A 35 -2.78 -10.27 14.05
N LEU A 36 -1.49 -10.58 13.86
CA LEU A 36 -0.60 -11.08 14.92
C LEU A 36 -0.41 -10.03 16.03
N GLY A 37 -0.29 -8.74 15.65
CA GLY A 37 -0.22 -7.64 16.62
C GLY A 37 -1.48 -7.50 17.45
N LEU A 38 -2.65 -7.56 16.81
CA LEU A 38 -3.95 -7.51 17.46
C LEU A 38 -4.19 -8.72 18.37
N ALA A 39 -3.82 -9.91 17.94
CA ALA A 39 -3.88 -11.11 18.77
C ALA A 39 -3.03 -10.98 20.04
N ARG A 40 -1.82 -10.40 19.92
CA ARG A 40 -0.95 -10.09 21.05
C ARG A 40 -1.58 -9.10 22.01
N LEU A 41 -2.17 -8.03 21.50
CA LEU A 41 -2.84 -7.01 22.32
C LEU A 41 -4.08 -7.58 23.03
N ARG A 42 -4.89 -8.38 22.34
CA ARG A 42 -6.06 -9.08 22.96
C ARG A 42 -5.63 -10.03 24.09
N ASN A 43 -4.52 -10.73 23.91
CA ASN A 43 -3.97 -11.59 24.93
C ASN A 43 -3.47 -10.82 26.16
N TRP A 44 -2.97 -9.61 26.00
CA TRP A 44 -2.53 -8.76 27.10
C TRP A 44 -3.67 -8.00 27.79
N ILE A 45 -4.73 -7.66 27.04
CA ILE A 45 -5.79 -6.75 27.45
C ILE A 45 -7.15 -7.43 27.18
N PRO A 46 -7.67 -8.17 28.16
CA PRO A 46 -9.01 -8.75 28.04
C PRO A 46 -10.06 -7.65 27.86
N GLY A 47 -10.99 -7.85 26.90
CA GLY A 47 -12.02 -6.88 26.58
C GLY A 47 -11.59 -5.71 25.68
N LEU A 48 -10.39 -5.80 25.09
CA LEU A 48 -9.93 -4.84 24.06
C LEU A 48 -10.91 -4.83 22.88
N ARG A 49 -11.43 -3.64 22.57
CA ARG A 49 -12.29 -3.43 21.39
C ARG A 49 -11.42 -3.21 20.15
N ILE A 50 -11.82 -3.80 19.03
CA ILE A 50 -11.12 -3.64 17.75
C ILE A 50 -12.12 -3.12 16.73
N TRP A 51 -11.78 -2.01 16.09
CA TRP A 51 -12.57 -1.37 15.04
C TRP A 51 -11.78 -1.43 13.74
N GLY A 52 -12.42 -1.83 12.64
CA GLY A 52 -11.89 -1.71 11.31
C GLY A 52 -12.65 -0.63 10.55
N LEU A 53 -11.95 0.40 10.12
CA LEU A 53 -12.50 1.38 9.20
C LEU A 53 -12.12 0.96 7.78
N SER A 54 -13.09 0.94 6.90
CA SER A 54 -12.88 0.46 5.53
C SER A 54 -13.74 1.27 4.57
N ALA A 55 -13.18 1.64 3.43
CA ALA A 55 -13.95 2.22 2.35
C ALA A 55 -14.77 1.09 1.67
N THR A 56 -14.35 0.65 0.51
CA THR A 56 -15.11 -0.27 -0.35
C THR A 56 -14.50 -1.68 -0.34
N VAL A 57 -15.25 -2.66 0.15
CA VAL A 57 -14.88 -4.10 0.15
C VAL A 57 -16.10 -4.93 -0.24
N GLY A 58 -15.94 -5.87 -1.16
CA GLY A 58 -17.03 -6.75 -1.60
C GLY A 58 -17.49 -7.73 -0.53
N ASN A 59 -16.55 -8.25 0.28
CA ASN A 59 -16.79 -9.30 1.27
C ASN A 59 -16.58 -8.83 2.71
N LEU A 60 -17.44 -7.90 3.18
CA LEU A 60 -17.36 -7.30 4.52
C LEU A 60 -17.33 -8.32 5.66
N GLY A 61 -18.15 -9.39 5.58
CA GLY A 61 -18.16 -10.45 6.59
C GLY A 61 -16.78 -11.12 6.72
N HIS A 62 -16.14 -11.43 5.60
CA HIS A 62 -14.78 -11.98 5.61
C HIS A 62 -13.75 -10.97 6.18
N ALA A 63 -13.89 -9.69 5.84
CA ALA A 63 -13.03 -8.63 6.37
C ALA A 63 -13.15 -8.52 7.90
N LEU A 64 -14.36 -8.70 8.45
CA LEU A 64 -14.61 -8.75 9.89
C LEU A 64 -14.00 -9.99 10.52
N ASP A 65 -14.18 -11.18 9.92
CA ASP A 65 -13.60 -12.44 10.40
C ASP A 65 -12.06 -12.38 10.47
N VAL A 66 -11.42 -11.74 9.48
CA VAL A 66 -9.96 -11.55 9.47
C VAL A 66 -9.52 -10.60 10.58
N LEU A 67 -10.25 -9.51 10.78
CA LEU A 67 -9.93 -8.52 11.80
C LEU A 67 -10.04 -9.08 13.23
N LEU A 68 -11.09 -9.80 13.49
CA LEU A 68 -11.40 -10.32 14.82
C LEU A 68 -10.77 -11.72 15.08
N GLY A 69 -10.44 -12.45 14.02
CA GLY A 69 -9.96 -13.82 14.10
C GLY A 69 -11.09 -14.82 14.34
N PRO A 70 -10.78 -16.15 14.30
CA PRO A 70 -11.77 -17.22 14.43
C PRO A 70 -12.60 -17.10 15.70
N GLY A 71 -13.94 -17.15 15.55
CA GLY A 71 -14.87 -17.08 16.68
C GLY A 71 -15.01 -15.69 17.31
N GLY A 72 -14.40 -14.64 16.69
CA GLY A 72 -14.61 -13.26 17.10
C GLY A 72 -16.00 -12.79 16.70
N GLU A 73 -16.75 -12.23 17.63
CA GLU A 73 -18.07 -11.62 17.38
C GLU A 73 -17.89 -10.11 17.13
N GLY A 74 -18.62 -9.59 16.13
CA GLY A 74 -18.58 -8.18 15.79
C GLY A 74 -19.76 -7.76 14.95
N GLU A 75 -19.97 -6.46 14.84
CA GLU A 75 -21.04 -5.84 14.09
C GLU A 75 -20.48 -5.04 12.91
N ILE A 76 -21.14 -5.15 11.76
CA ILE A 76 -20.82 -4.36 10.57
C ILE A 76 -21.76 -3.16 10.55
N ILE A 77 -21.19 -1.96 10.63
CA ILE A 77 -21.92 -0.71 10.51
C ILE A 77 -21.62 -0.13 9.13
N SER A 78 -22.63 0.00 8.29
CA SER A 78 -22.49 0.58 6.95
C SER A 78 -23.10 1.98 6.92
N GLY A 79 -22.48 2.91 6.20
CA GLY A 79 -23.08 4.20 5.91
C GLY A 79 -24.25 4.07 4.91
N ASP A 80 -25.31 4.82 5.11
CA ASP A 80 -26.57 4.65 4.36
C ASP A 80 -26.56 5.27 2.96
N GLU A 81 -25.62 6.17 2.64
CA GLU A 81 -25.62 6.85 1.33
C GLU A 81 -24.37 6.51 0.51
N PRO A 82 -24.50 5.63 -0.50
CA PRO A 82 -23.41 5.44 -1.45
C PRO A 82 -23.23 6.72 -2.28
N LYS A 83 -22.06 7.32 -2.22
CA LYS A 83 -21.69 8.44 -3.08
C LYS A 83 -21.82 8.02 -4.55
N SER A 84 -22.53 8.80 -5.36
CA SER A 84 -22.66 8.52 -6.79
C SER A 84 -21.29 8.65 -7.47
N VAL A 85 -20.91 7.65 -8.25
CA VAL A 85 -19.65 7.62 -9.00
C VAL A 85 -19.96 7.43 -10.48
N ALA A 86 -19.46 8.33 -11.32
CA ALA A 86 -19.51 8.23 -12.77
C ALA A 86 -18.10 7.95 -13.32
N ILE A 87 -18.00 6.96 -14.20
CA ILE A 87 -16.77 6.69 -14.95
C ILE A 87 -16.99 7.02 -16.40
N GLU A 88 -16.27 7.99 -16.88
CA GLU A 88 -16.17 8.32 -18.30
C GLU A 88 -14.91 7.64 -18.88
N THR A 89 -14.86 7.48 -20.20
CA THR A 89 -13.68 6.90 -20.85
C THR A 89 -13.37 7.71 -22.10
N LEU A 90 -12.14 8.21 -22.20
CA LEU A 90 -11.67 8.84 -23.43
C LEU A 90 -11.51 7.75 -24.49
N ILE A 91 -12.09 7.97 -25.65
CA ILE A 91 -12.01 7.06 -26.80
C ILE A 91 -10.96 7.58 -27.75
N PRO A 92 -9.97 6.75 -28.18
CA PRO A 92 -8.99 7.16 -29.17
C PRO A 92 -9.64 7.55 -30.49
N GLU A 93 -9.18 8.62 -31.11
CA GLU A 93 -9.71 9.06 -32.42
C GLU A 93 -9.53 8.01 -33.50
N ARG A 94 -8.48 7.21 -33.42
CA ARG A 94 -8.14 6.15 -34.36
C ARG A 94 -8.05 4.78 -33.66
N ILE A 95 -9.17 4.09 -33.59
CA ILE A 95 -9.26 2.76 -32.96
C ILE A 95 -8.51 1.70 -33.78
N ASP A 96 -8.44 1.84 -35.11
CA ASP A 96 -7.75 0.94 -36.02
C ASP A 96 -6.23 0.83 -35.78
N ARG A 97 -5.64 1.85 -35.15
CA ARG A 97 -4.22 1.91 -34.78
C ARG A 97 -3.99 1.78 -33.27
N PHE A 98 -5.03 1.49 -32.51
CA PHE A 98 -4.92 1.40 -31.07
C PHE A 98 -4.25 0.07 -30.68
N PRO A 99 -3.17 0.08 -29.87
CA PRO A 99 -2.44 -1.13 -29.57
C PRO A 99 -3.27 -2.10 -28.72
N TRP A 100 -3.05 -3.39 -28.90
CA TRP A 100 -3.69 -4.43 -28.09
C TRP A 100 -3.09 -4.56 -26.68
N SER A 101 -1.82 -4.23 -26.53
CA SER A 101 -1.13 -4.26 -25.22
C SER A 101 0.14 -3.41 -25.23
N GLY A 102 0.63 -3.05 -24.04
CA GLY A 102 2.02 -2.58 -23.86
C GLY A 102 2.31 -1.11 -24.18
N HIS A 103 1.31 -0.21 -24.15
CA HIS A 103 1.52 1.21 -24.42
C HIS A 103 1.42 2.10 -23.18
N LEU A 104 2.10 3.26 -23.24
CA LEU A 104 2.09 4.26 -22.17
C LEU A 104 0.91 5.24 -22.25
N GLY A 105 0.09 5.15 -23.30
CA GLY A 105 -1.08 6.00 -23.53
C GLY A 105 -0.77 7.40 -24.00
N LEU A 106 0.50 7.76 -24.31
CA LEU A 106 0.90 9.09 -24.76
C LEU A 106 0.31 9.51 -26.12
N ASN A 107 -0.21 8.59 -26.89
CA ASN A 107 -1.00 8.86 -28.11
C ASN A 107 -2.34 9.57 -27.82
N MET A 108 -2.75 9.63 -26.53
CA MET A 108 -3.95 10.32 -26.07
C MET A 108 -3.63 11.69 -25.44
N LEU A 109 -2.37 12.18 -25.56
CA LEU A 109 -1.89 13.38 -24.86
C LEU A 109 -2.77 14.61 -25.14
N ASP A 110 -3.11 14.88 -26.39
CA ASP A 110 -3.92 16.05 -26.77
C ASP A 110 -5.33 15.98 -26.16
N GLN A 111 -5.96 14.80 -26.16
CA GLN A 111 -7.27 14.61 -25.54
C GLN A 111 -7.21 14.76 -24.02
N VAL A 112 -6.13 14.28 -23.40
CA VAL A 112 -5.88 14.44 -21.96
C VAL A 112 -5.68 15.91 -21.62
N ILE A 113 -4.88 16.66 -22.38
CA ILE A 113 -4.68 18.08 -22.19
C ILE A 113 -6.02 18.82 -22.27
N ALA A 114 -6.80 18.58 -23.32
CA ALA A 114 -8.11 19.19 -23.48
C ALA A 114 -9.06 18.85 -22.31
N GLN A 115 -8.89 17.70 -21.69
CA GLN A 115 -9.67 17.31 -20.52
C GLN A 115 -9.18 18.02 -19.24
N VAL A 116 -7.87 18.13 -19.01
CA VAL A 116 -7.30 18.87 -17.88
C VAL A 116 -7.64 20.36 -17.94
N GLU A 117 -7.73 20.94 -19.15
CA GLU A 117 -8.09 22.36 -19.34
C GLU A 117 -9.52 22.68 -18.90
N LYS A 118 -10.43 21.71 -18.88
CA LYS A 118 -11.83 21.89 -18.46
C LYS A 118 -12.03 22.05 -16.95
N SER A 119 -11.02 21.78 -16.14
CA SER A 119 -11.07 21.83 -14.69
C SER A 119 -10.03 22.75 -14.11
N GLU A 120 -10.22 23.23 -12.90
CA GLU A 120 -9.23 24.00 -12.15
C GLU A 120 -8.19 23.10 -11.50
N SER A 121 -8.61 21.93 -11.03
CA SER A 121 -7.76 20.96 -10.34
C SER A 121 -7.99 19.52 -10.81
N THR A 122 -6.90 18.80 -11.10
CA THR A 122 -6.94 17.41 -11.59
C THR A 122 -5.96 16.52 -10.83
N LEU A 123 -6.43 15.38 -10.34
CA LEU A 123 -5.56 14.27 -9.97
C LEU A 123 -5.41 13.31 -11.15
N PHE A 124 -4.19 13.09 -11.57
CA PHE A 124 -3.84 12.29 -12.74
C PHE A 124 -3.11 11.01 -12.30
N PHE A 125 -3.84 9.93 -12.16
CA PHE A 125 -3.31 8.65 -11.68
C PHE A 125 -2.68 7.82 -12.79
N THR A 126 -1.50 7.30 -12.50
CA THR A 126 -0.80 6.31 -13.30
C THR A 126 -0.51 5.04 -12.48
N ASN A 127 -0.14 3.95 -13.14
CA ASN A 127 0.08 2.68 -12.46
C ASN A 127 1.51 2.45 -11.99
N THR A 128 2.48 3.15 -12.53
CA THR A 128 3.91 3.01 -12.20
C THR A 128 4.59 4.37 -12.09
N ARG A 129 5.67 4.42 -11.31
CA ARG A 129 6.51 5.62 -11.17
C ARG A 129 7.07 6.08 -12.51
N SER A 130 7.54 5.15 -13.33
CA SER A 130 8.05 5.46 -14.68
C SER A 130 6.97 6.09 -15.57
N GLN A 131 5.75 5.59 -15.49
CA GLN A 131 4.62 6.17 -16.24
C GLN A 131 4.28 7.57 -15.73
N THR A 132 4.34 7.80 -14.41
CA THR A 132 4.16 9.15 -13.80
C THR A 132 5.18 10.14 -14.37
N GLU A 133 6.47 9.76 -14.38
CA GLU A 133 7.56 10.62 -14.85
C GLU A 133 7.39 10.97 -16.35
N LEU A 134 7.04 9.98 -17.17
CA LEU A 134 6.84 10.15 -18.61
C LEU A 134 5.63 11.06 -18.92
N TRP A 135 4.51 10.85 -18.25
CA TRP A 135 3.33 11.69 -18.42
C TRP A 135 3.56 13.11 -17.92
N PHE A 136 4.23 13.25 -16.77
CA PHE A 136 4.60 14.58 -16.26
C PHE A 136 5.45 15.34 -17.28
N GLN A 137 6.48 14.70 -17.84
CA GLN A 137 7.34 15.34 -18.84
C GLN A 137 6.56 15.70 -20.12
N ALA A 138 5.72 14.79 -20.61
CA ALA A 138 4.93 15.04 -21.81
C ALA A 138 3.95 16.22 -21.64
N LEU A 139 3.31 16.32 -20.47
CA LEU A 139 2.43 17.43 -20.14
C LEU A 139 3.22 18.74 -19.98
N ALA A 140 4.39 18.72 -19.33
CA ALA A 140 5.25 19.90 -19.18
C ALA A 140 5.80 20.40 -20.51
N ASP A 141 6.20 19.51 -21.42
CA ASP A 141 6.68 19.87 -22.74
C ASP A 141 5.56 20.45 -23.62
N ALA A 142 4.34 19.90 -23.52
CA ALA A 142 3.18 20.35 -24.30
C ALA A 142 2.52 21.63 -23.76
N LYS A 143 2.62 21.85 -22.44
CA LYS A 143 1.98 22.97 -21.72
C LYS A 143 2.98 23.67 -20.79
N PRO A 144 3.96 24.43 -21.34
CA PRO A 144 4.92 25.16 -20.52
C PRO A 144 4.26 26.20 -19.59
N GLU A 145 3.08 26.70 -19.95
CA GLU A 145 2.31 27.63 -19.13
C GLU A 145 1.78 27.02 -17.82
N TRP A 146 1.82 25.71 -17.65
CA TRP A 146 1.49 25.04 -16.38
C TRP A 146 2.69 24.93 -15.45
N GLU A 147 3.81 25.54 -15.76
CA GLU A 147 4.98 25.55 -14.87
C GLU A 147 4.59 26.05 -13.48
N GLY A 148 5.03 25.31 -12.45
CA GLY A 148 4.68 25.58 -11.05
C GLY A 148 3.31 25.06 -10.59
N ALA A 149 2.32 24.92 -11.49
CA ALA A 149 1.00 24.34 -11.20
C ALA A 149 0.88 22.87 -11.62
N LEU A 150 1.74 22.37 -12.51
CA LEU A 150 1.89 20.95 -12.81
C LEU A 150 2.84 20.34 -11.80
N CYS A 151 2.36 19.34 -11.06
CA CYS A 151 3.08 18.70 -9.99
C CYS A 151 3.17 17.18 -10.20
N MET A 152 4.10 16.53 -9.49
CA MET A 152 4.26 15.08 -9.52
C MET A 152 4.36 14.51 -8.11
N HIS A 153 3.71 13.34 -7.87
CA HIS A 153 3.72 12.71 -6.55
C HIS A 153 3.82 11.18 -6.64
N HIS A 154 4.90 10.61 -6.13
CA HIS A 154 5.05 9.16 -5.97
C HIS A 154 6.01 8.81 -4.83
N GLY A 155 5.93 7.59 -4.33
CA GLY A 155 6.64 7.15 -3.13
C GLY A 155 8.17 7.15 -3.18
N SER A 156 8.79 7.35 -4.36
CA SER A 156 10.25 7.46 -4.51
C SER A 156 10.79 8.88 -4.38
N LEU A 157 9.90 9.89 -4.40
CA LEU A 157 10.28 11.27 -4.15
C LEU A 157 10.61 11.50 -2.68
N GLU A 158 11.50 12.43 -2.40
CA GLU A 158 11.80 12.87 -1.05
C GLU A 158 10.54 13.42 -0.36
N ARG A 159 10.54 13.30 0.97
CA ARG A 159 9.37 13.65 1.78
C ARG A 159 8.97 15.12 1.61
N GLU A 160 9.97 16.01 1.62
CA GLU A 160 9.77 17.45 1.48
C GLU A 160 9.11 17.82 0.14
N ILE A 161 9.49 17.12 -0.95
CA ILE A 161 8.88 17.33 -2.27
C ILE A 161 7.41 16.90 -2.25
N ARG A 162 7.10 15.78 -1.61
CA ARG A 162 5.73 15.27 -1.50
C ARG A 162 4.84 16.18 -0.67
N GLU A 163 5.34 16.62 0.50
CA GLU A 163 4.62 17.55 1.39
C GLU A 163 4.35 18.90 0.69
N GLU A 164 5.27 19.38 -0.16
CA GLU A 164 5.05 20.59 -0.95
C GLU A 164 3.94 20.39 -2.00
N VAL A 165 3.88 19.24 -2.67
CA VAL A 165 2.79 18.93 -3.62
C VAL A 165 1.45 18.82 -2.91
N GLU A 166 1.41 18.17 -1.75
CA GLU A 166 0.21 18.04 -0.91
C GLU A 166 -0.29 19.42 -0.46
N ARG A 167 0.63 20.32 -0.08
CA ARG A 167 0.31 21.72 0.26
C ARG A 167 -0.29 22.47 -0.94
N LYS A 168 0.33 22.38 -2.12
CA LYS A 168 -0.18 23.03 -3.35
C LYS A 168 -1.55 22.50 -3.76
N LEU A 169 -1.80 21.22 -3.55
CA LEU A 169 -3.10 20.61 -3.80
C LEU A 169 -4.15 21.16 -2.83
N SER A 170 -3.82 21.25 -1.54
CA SER A 170 -4.72 21.80 -0.52
C SER A 170 -5.00 23.29 -0.68
N SER A 171 -4.04 24.08 -1.18
CA SER A 171 -4.19 25.52 -1.42
C SER A 171 -4.87 25.86 -2.76
N GLY A 172 -5.10 24.86 -3.65
CA GLY A 172 -5.61 25.10 -4.99
C GLY A 172 -4.58 25.66 -5.98
N GLU A 173 -3.29 25.69 -5.62
CA GLU A 173 -2.22 26.14 -6.51
C GLU A 173 -1.87 25.09 -7.60
N ALA A 174 -2.20 23.81 -7.35
CA ALA A 174 -1.92 22.72 -8.27
C ALA A 174 -3.06 22.52 -9.27
N LYS A 175 -2.84 22.80 -10.55
CA LYS A 175 -3.79 22.51 -11.64
C LYS A 175 -3.85 21.02 -11.98
N CYS A 176 -2.71 20.36 -11.99
CA CYS A 176 -2.63 18.93 -12.29
C CYS A 176 -1.52 18.28 -11.47
N VAL A 177 -1.86 17.18 -10.77
CA VAL A 177 -0.89 16.37 -10.03
C VAL A 177 -0.82 14.98 -10.65
N VAL A 178 0.27 14.67 -11.33
CA VAL A 178 0.53 13.33 -11.89
C VAL A 178 1.07 12.45 -10.80
N CYS A 179 0.36 11.37 -10.45
CA CYS A 179 0.68 10.57 -9.28
C CYS A 179 0.49 9.06 -9.48
N THR A 180 1.06 8.29 -8.58
CA THR A 180 0.75 6.87 -8.40
C THR A 180 -0.31 6.69 -7.31
N SER A 181 -0.45 5.47 -6.77
CA SER A 181 -1.28 5.18 -5.60
C SER A 181 -0.89 5.94 -4.32
N SER A 182 0.14 6.76 -4.36
CA SER A 182 0.60 7.56 -3.22
C SER A 182 -0.39 8.62 -2.75
N LEU A 183 -1.39 8.97 -3.59
CA LEU A 183 -2.51 9.85 -3.26
C LEU A 183 -3.87 9.11 -3.25
N ASP A 184 -3.87 7.78 -3.33
CA ASP A 184 -5.11 7.00 -3.20
C ASP A 184 -5.72 7.17 -1.81
N LEU A 185 -4.87 7.19 -0.77
CA LEU A 185 -5.26 7.14 0.65
C LEU A 185 -4.33 7.98 1.54
N GLY A 186 -4.82 8.32 2.73
CA GLY A 186 -3.98 8.85 3.82
C GLY A 186 -3.54 10.30 3.70
N VAL A 187 -4.04 11.04 2.71
CA VAL A 187 -3.77 12.47 2.56
C VAL A 187 -5.08 13.24 2.62
N ASP A 188 -5.12 14.22 3.52
CA ASP A 188 -6.26 15.12 3.68
C ASP A 188 -6.01 16.38 2.85
N PHE A 189 -6.68 16.47 1.71
CA PHE A 189 -6.67 17.66 0.85
C PHE A 189 -8.09 17.96 0.36
N THR A 190 -8.28 19.20 -0.03
CA THR A 190 -9.56 19.65 -0.63
C THR A 190 -9.86 18.79 -1.87
N PRO A 191 -11.08 18.24 -2.02
CA PRO A 191 -11.45 17.49 -3.20
C PRO A 191 -11.14 18.24 -4.49
N VAL A 192 -10.64 17.52 -5.49
CA VAL A 192 -10.35 18.08 -6.81
C VAL A 192 -11.60 18.07 -7.69
N ASP A 193 -11.56 18.80 -8.81
CA ASP A 193 -12.71 18.84 -9.73
C ASP A 193 -12.86 17.51 -10.48
N GLN A 194 -11.75 16.91 -10.87
CA GLN A 194 -11.77 15.65 -11.61
C GLN A 194 -10.59 14.75 -11.28
N VAL A 195 -10.80 13.47 -11.55
CA VAL A 195 -9.78 12.42 -11.49
C VAL A 195 -9.61 11.82 -12.87
N ILE A 196 -8.37 11.73 -13.33
CA ILE A 196 -7.99 11.03 -14.55
C ILE A 196 -7.22 9.75 -14.16
N GLN A 197 -7.60 8.61 -14.75
CA GLN A 197 -6.93 7.33 -14.57
C GLN A 197 -6.33 6.86 -15.87
N VAL A 198 -5.01 6.81 -15.97
CA VAL A 198 -4.29 6.25 -17.13
C VAL A 198 -4.06 4.77 -16.93
N GLY A 199 -4.48 4.00 -17.89
CA GLY A 199 -4.41 2.53 -17.85
C GLY A 199 -5.40 1.91 -16.88
N SER A 200 -5.37 0.59 -16.77
CA SER A 200 -6.25 -0.18 -15.91
C SER A 200 -6.18 0.28 -14.45
N PRO A 201 -7.30 0.55 -13.77
CA PRO A 201 -7.32 0.89 -12.34
C PRO A 201 -6.97 -0.32 -11.46
N LYS A 202 -6.87 -1.51 -12.03
CA LYS A 202 -6.61 -2.79 -11.35
C LYS A 202 -7.62 -3.13 -10.25
N GLY A 203 -8.88 -2.72 -10.43
CA GLY A 203 -9.99 -3.05 -9.56
C GLY A 203 -11.05 -1.96 -9.50
N VAL A 204 -12.30 -2.38 -9.27
CA VAL A 204 -13.47 -1.50 -9.13
C VAL A 204 -13.38 -0.67 -7.87
N ALA A 205 -12.99 -1.29 -6.74
CA ALA A 205 -12.80 -0.59 -5.47
C ALA A 205 -11.83 0.58 -5.62
N ARG A 206 -10.71 0.37 -6.33
CA ARG A 206 -9.68 1.40 -6.49
C ARG A 206 -10.17 2.58 -7.33
N ILE A 207 -10.89 2.32 -8.43
CA ILE A 207 -11.40 3.45 -9.23
C ILE A 207 -12.49 4.23 -8.48
N ILE A 208 -13.30 3.56 -7.66
CA ILE A 208 -14.26 4.24 -6.78
C ILE A 208 -13.54 5.11 -5.75
N GLN A 209 -12.49 4.61 -5.11
CA GLN A 209 -11.69 5.37 -4.15
C GLN A 209 -11.03 6.60 -4.78
N ARG A 210 -10.46 6.44 -5.99
CA ARG A 210 -9.86 7.54 -6.76
C ARG A 210 -10.92 8.56 -7.17
N ALA A 211 -12.04 8.10 -7.74
CA ALA A 211 -13.16 8.97 -8.07
C ALA A 211 -13.66 9.77 -6.85
N GLY A 212 -13.68 9.13 -5.68
CA GLY A 212 -14.05 9.76 -4.41
C GLY A 212 -13.17 10.95 -3.99
N ARG A 213 -12.00 11.14 -4.61
CA ARG A 213 -11.17 12.33 -4.47
C ARG A 213 -11.70 13.54 -5.23
N SER A 214 -12.69 13.35 -6.12
CA SER A 214 -13.41 14.43 -6.79
C SER A 214 -14.76 14.71 -6.14
N GLY A 215 -15.32 15.88 -6.42
CA GLY A 215 -16.64 16.30 -5.96
C GLY A 215 -16.60 17.07 -4.64
N HIS A 216 -16.83 18.39 -4.74
CA HIS A 216 -16.70 19.35 -3.64
C HIS A 216 -17.91 19.44 -2.71
N GLN A 217 -19.05 18.84 -3.06
CA GLN A 217 -20.29 19.00 -2.29
C GLN A 217 -20.90 17.68 -1.84
N PRO A 218 -21.51 17.61 -0.66
CA PRO A 218 -22.33 16.49 -0.27
C PRO A 218 -23.45 16.24 -1.30
N GLY A 219 -23.55 15.00 -1.79
CA GLY A 219 -24.51 14.63 -2.85
C GLY A 219 -24.02 14.87 -4.29
N ALA A 220 -22.84 15.47 -4.51
CA ALA A 220 -22.26 15.59 -5.84
C ALA A 220 -21.76 14.22 -6.35
N THR A 221 -21.89 14.01 -7.66
CA THR A 221 -21.35 12.83 -8.32
C THR A 221 -19.85 12.97 -8.46
N SER A 222 -19.10 11.98 -7.97
CA SER A 222 -17.66 11.87 -8.19
C SER A 222 -17.38 11.37 -9.59
N VAL A 223 -16.50 12.04 -10.32
CA VAL A 223 -16.20 11.72 -11.71
C VAL A 223 -14.75 11.22 -11.83
N ALA A 224 -14.59 10.06 -12.47
CA ALA A 224 -13.29 9.56 -12.90
C ALA A 224 -13.28 9.35 -14.42
N ILE A 225 -12.20 9.79 -15.04
CA ILE A 225 -12.02 9.73 -16.51
C ILE A 225 -10.93 8.69 -16.79
N GLY A 226 -11.32 7.61 -17.45
CA GLY A 226 -10.40 6.56 -17.88
C GLY A 226 -9.70 6.93 -19.18
N VAL A 227 -8.37 6.83 -19.18
CA VAL A 227 -7.53 6.97 -20.38
C VAL A 227 -6.93 5.60 -20.70
N PRO A 228 -7.52 4.86 -21.63
CA PRO A 228 -7.02 3.53 -21.98
C PRO A 228 -5.68 3.66 -22.71
N THR A 229 -4.75 2.77 -22.39
CA THR A 229 -3.45 2.69 -23.07
C THR A 229 -3.44 1.59 -24.15
N ASN A 230 -4.43 0.71 -24.11
CA ASN A 230 -4.62 -0.39 -25.06
C ASN A 230 -6.09 -0.81 -25.14
N ALA A 231 -6.41 -1.65 -26.13
CA ALA A 231 -7.79 -2.06 -26.43
C ALA A 231 -8.47 -2.84 -25.30
N PHE A 232 -7.73 -3.65 -24.53
CA PHE A 232 -8.31 -4.41 -23.41
C PHE A 232 -8.77 -3.48 -22.27
N GLU A 233 -8.09 -2.38 -22.05
CA GLU A 233 -8.46 -1.43 -21.01
C GLU A 233 -9.78 -0.68 -21.32
N LEU A 234 -10.17 -0.55 -22.59
CA LEU A 234 -11.52 -0.09 -22.96
C LEU A 234 -12.59 -1.03 -22.39
N VAL A 235 -12.36 -2.34 -22.53
CA VAL A 235 -13.27 -3.36 -21.97
C VAL A 235 -13.26 -3.32 -20.44
N GLU A 236 -12.10 -3.14 -19.82
CA GLU A 236 -11.98 -3.04 -18.36
C GLU A 236 -12.75 -1.83 -17.80
N PHE A 237 -12.64 -0.65 -18.43
CA PHE A 237 -13.42 0.52 -18.02
C PHE A 237 -14.93 0.32 -18.23
N ALA A 238 -15.33 -0.35 -19.30
CA ALA A 238 -16.73 -0.68 -19.52
C ALA A 238 -17.27 -1.66 -18.45
N ALA A 239 -16.46 -2.68 -18.12
CA ALA A 239 -16.78 -3.63 -17.06
C ALA A 239 -16.83 -2.97 -15.68
N ALA A 240 -15.91 -2.04 -15.39
CA ALA A 240 -15.92 -1.29 -14.14
C ALA A 240 -17.19 -0.43 -13.99
N ARG A 241 -17.63 0.26 -15.06
CA ARG A 241 -18.90 1.00 -15.07
C ARG A 241 -20.09 0.09 -14.77
N GLN A 242 -20.14 -1.08 -15.43
CA GLN A 242 -21.21 -2.05 -15.19
C GLN A 242 -21.19 -2.57 -13.76
N ALA A 243 -20.02 -2.91 -13.23
CA ALA A 243 -19.88 -3.40 -11.85
C ALA A 243 -20.32 -2.34 -10.83
N ILE A 244 -20.00 -1.06 -11.05
CA ILE A 244 -20.47 0.04 -10.18
C ILE A 244 -22.00 0.16 -10.25
N ALA A 245 -22.59 0.14 -11.44
CA ALA A 245 -24.04 0.18 -11.61
C ALA A 245 -24.75 -0.99 -10.90
N ASP A 246 -24.15 -2.17 -10.94
CA ASP A 246 -24.63 -3.39 -10.27
C ASP A 246 -24.26 -3.44 -8.78
N ARG A 247 -23.54 -2.44 -8.24
CA ARG A 247 -23.00 -2.41 -6.88
C ARG A 247 -22.12 -3.64 -6.55
N ARG A 248 -21.42 -4.14 -7.52
CA ARG A 248 -20.49 -5.27 -7.38
C ARG A 248 -19.06 -4.75 -7.26
N ILE A 249 -18.42 -5.11 -6.16
CA ILE A 249 -17.03 -4.79 -5.86
C ILE A 249 -16.30 -6.10 -5.65
N GLU A 250 -15.05 -6.16 -6.06
CA GLU A 250 -14.23 -7.35 -5.92
C GLU A 250 -13.99 -7.74 -4.46
N ASP A 251 -13.98 -9.03 -4.20
CA ASP A 251 -13.62 -9.60 -2.92
C ASP A 251 -12.11 -9.49 -2.67
N ARG A 252 -11.75 -9.21 -1.43
CA ARG A 252 -10.37 -9.28 -0.94
C ARG A 252 -10.17 -10.62 -0.24
N ARG A 253 -9.17 -11.37 -0.66
CA ARG A 253 -8.80 -12.65 -0.03
C ARG A 253 -7.64 -12.43 0.92
N ALA A 254 -7.83 -12.81 2.19
CA ALA A 254 -6.77 -12.77 3.18
C ALA A 254 -5.70 -13.82 2.89
N LEU A 255 -4.45 -13.50 3.22
CA LEU A 255 -3.35 -14.46 3.14
C LEU A 255 -3.48 -15.52 4.24
N ARG A 256 -3.11 -16.75 3.90
CA ARG A 256 -3.02 -17.85 4.85
C ARG A 256 -1.61 -18.39 4.91
N LEU A 257 -1.15 -18.68 6.13
CA LEU A 257 0.12 -19.34 6.45
C LEU A 257 1.38 -18.67 5.86
N PRO A 258 1.53 -17.33 5.85
CA PRO A 258 2.81 -16.72 5.48
C PRO A 258 3.84 -16.93 6.60
N LEU A 259 4.54 -18.06 6.56
CA LEU A 259 5.45 -18.50 7.63
C LEU A 259 6.63 -17.56 7.85
N ASP A 260 7.03 -16.78 6.84
CA ASP A 260 8.04 -15.74 6.96
C ASP A 260 7.58 -14.59 7.89
N VAL A 261 6.30 -14.20 7.80
CA VAL A 261 5.70 -13.21 8.71
C VAL A 261 5.64 -13.75 10.13
N LEU A 262 5.26 -15.03 10.29
CA LEU A 262 5.25 -15.68 11.59
C LEU A 262 6.66 -15.73 12.20
N ALA A 263 7.67 -16.14 11.44
CA ALA A 263 9.06 -16.16 11.90
C ALA A 263 9.52 -14.77 12.38
N GLN A 264 9.19 -13.70 11.62
CA GLN A 264 9.48 -12.32 12.04
C GLN A 264 8.75 -11.95 13.33
N HIS A 265 7.48 -12.33 13.48
CA HIS A 265 6.70 -12.07 14.70
C HIS A 265 7.28 -12.79 15.92
N LEU A 266 7.69 -14.04 15.78
CA LEU A 266 8.33 -14.80 16.87
C LEU A 266 9.61 -14.12 17.36
N VAL A 267 10.45 -13.62 16.44
CA VAL A 267 11.65 -12.86 16.82
C VAL A 267 11.26 -11.54 17.50
N THR A 268 10.25 -10.84 17.00
CA THR A 268 9.72 -9.62 17.62
C THR A 268 9.30 -9.85 19.07
N CYS A 269 8.56 -10.93 19.32
CA CYS A 269 8.10 -11.28 20.66
C CYS A 269 9.24 -11.78 21.56
N ALA A 270 10.25 -12.45 20.99
CA ALA A 270 11.43 -12.88 21.73
C ALA A 270 12.26 -11.69 22.24
N ILE A 271 12.32 -10.59 21.47
CA ILE A 271 12.94 -9.32 21.86
C ILE A 271 12.12 -8.63 22.96
N GLY A 272 10.81 -8.60 22.84
CA GLY A 272 9.87 -7.90 23.75
C GLY A 272 9.59 -8.65 25.05
N GLY A 273 10.59 -9.35 25.63
CA GLY A 273 10.49 -10.06 26.90
C GLY A 273 10.33 -11.57 26.78
N GLY A 274 10.18 -12.09 25.55
CA GLY A 274 10.09 -13.53 25.30
C GLY A 274 8.67 -14.08 25.27
N PHE A 275 8.58 -15.38 24.96
CA PHE A 275 7.31 -16.09 24.90
C PHE A 275 7.46 -17.57 25.28
N LYS A 276 6.37 -18.18 25.76
CA LYS A 276 6.28 -19.62 26.00
C LYS A 276 5.59 -20.31 24.82
N HIS A 277 6.11 -21.43 24.38
CA HIS A 277 5.67 -22.20 23.22
C HIS A 277 4.13 -22.37 23.14
N ARG A 278 3.53 -22.96 24.17
CA ARG A 278 2.08 -23.27 24.15
C ARG A 278 1.20 -22.01 24.17
N ALA A 279 1.62 -20.98 24.87
CA ALA A 279 0.88 -19.73 24.95
C ALA A 279 0.94 -18.99 23.61
N MET A 280 2.11 -18.93 23.00
CA MET A 280 2.31 -18.29 21.69
C MET A 280 1.56 -19.04 20.58
N LEU A 281 1.55 -20.36 20.57
CA LEU A 281 0.78 -21.15 19.59
C LEU A 281 -0.73 -20.84 19.69
N ARG A 282 -1.28 -20.73 20.90
CA ARG A 282 -2.69 -20.36 21.08
C ARG A 282 -2.98 -18.95 20.58
N GLU A 283 -2.08 -18.00 20.85
CA GLU A 283 -2.19 -16.62 20.39
C GLU A 283 -2.14 -16.55 18.86
N VAL A 284 -1.19 -17.23 18.22
CA VAL A 284 -1.06 -17.29 16.77
C VAL A 284 -2.29 -17.93 16.11
N ARG A 285 -2.82 -19.01 16.68
CA ARG A 285 -4.05 -19.66 16.19
C ARG A 285 -5.32 -18.83 16.36
N SER A 286 -5.29 -17.81 17.18
CA SER A 286 -6.41 -16.86 17.29
C SER A 286 -6.45 -15.82 16.17
N THR A 287 -5.52 -15.87 15.21
CA THR A 287 -5.54 -15.06 13.98
C THR A 287 -6.17 -15.86 12.84
N HIS A 288 -6.78 -15.17 11.88
CA HIS A 288 -7.32 -15.81 10.69
C HIS A 288 -6.21 -16.46 9.85
N ALA A 289 -5.08 -15.77 9.69
CA ALA A 289 -3.96 -16.24 8.87
C ALA A 289 -3.37 -17.57 9.34
N PHE A 290 -3.40 -17.85 10.65
CA PHE A 290 -2.76 -19.04 11.24
C PHE A 290 -3.71 -19.94 12.03
N ALA A 291 -5.02 -19.78 11.86
CA ALA A 291 -6.01 -20.62 12.55
C ALA A 291 -5.76 -22.12 12.35
N GLU A 292 -5.36 -22.49 11.15
CA GLU A 292 -5.15 -23.90 10.74
C GLU A 292 -3.67 -24.32 10.73
N ILE A 293 -2.77 -23.53 11.36
CA ILE A 293 -1.35 -23.90 11.38
C ILE A 293 -1.15 -25.29 12.00
N SER A 294 -0.50 -26.18 11.26
CA SER A 294 -0.19 -27.52 11.68
C SER A 294 0.94 -27.56 12.73
N ALA A 295 1.04 -28.65 13.47
CA ALA A 295 2.14 -28.86 14.41
C ALA A 295 3.51 -28.90 13.70
N LEU A 296 3.54 -29.37 12.44
CA LEU A 296 4.77 -29.44 11.67
C LEU A 296 5.24 -28.04 11.24
N GLU A 297 4.37 -27.22 10.67
CA GLU A 297 4.66 -25.83 10.27
C GLU A 297 5.07 -24.98 11.48
N TRP A 298 4.35 -25.12 12.59
CA TRP A 298 4.70 -24.44 13.83
C TRP A 298 6.10 -24.82 14.33
N ARG A 299 6.42 -26.12 14.35
CA ARG A 299 7.75 -26.59 14.74
C ARG A 299 8.81 -26.08 13.80
N TRP A 300 8.53 -26.11 12.50
CA TRP A 300 9.44 -25.57 11.49
C TRP A 300 9.76 -24.08 11.75
N CYS A 301 8.77 -23.25 12.03
CA CYS A 301 8.99 -21.84 12.36
C CYS A 301 9.86 -21.67 13.62
N LEU A 302 9.61 -22.46 14.68
CA LEU A 302 10.42 -22.42 15.89
C LEU A 302 11.87 -22.83 15.63
N ASP A 303 12.07 -23.90 14.89
CA ASP A 303 13.41 -24.40 14.54
C ASP A 303 14.14 -23.40 13.63
N PHE A 304 13.42 -22.78 12.69
CA PHE A 304 13.98 -21.76 11.81
C PHE A 304 14.50 -20.53 12.59
N VAL A 305 13.75 -20.00 13.55
CA VAL A 305 14.20 -18.83 14.33
C VAL A 305 15.29 -19.21 15.35
N GLN A 306 15.39 -20.49 15.76
CA GLN A 306 16.42 -20.97 16.68
C GLN A 306 17.72 -21.34 15.99
N PHE A 307 17.66 -21.94 14.80
CA PHE A 307 18.83 -22.57 14.15
C PHE A 307 19.11 -22.00 12.76
N GLY A 308 18.27 -21.12 12.19
CA GLY A 308 18.47 -20.54 10.86
C GLY A 308 18.09 -21.47 9.69
N GLY A 309 17.46 -22.62 9.98
CA GLY A 309 17.19 -23.68 9.00
C GLY A 309 18.38 -24.62 8.80
N ALA A 310 18.19 -25.69 8.03
CA ALA A 310 19.19 -26.77 7.87
C ALA A 310 20.50 -26.25 7.25
N ALA A 311 20.43 -25.39 6.24
CA ALA A 311 21.61 -24.87 5.53
C ALA A 311 22.46 -23.90 6.37
N LEU A 312 21.85 -23.21 7.35
CA LEU A 312 22.51 -22.15 8.14
C LEU A 312 22.76 -22.59 9.60
N SER A 313 22.45 -23.82 9.96
CA SER A 313 22.56 -24.33 11.33
C SER A 313 23.98 -24.30 11.89
N ALA A 314 25.00 -24.36 11.02
CA ALA A 314 26.42 -24.26 11.39
C ALA A 314 26.85 -22.82 11.75
N TYR A 315 26.07 -21.80 11.40
CA TYR A 315 26.43 -20.40 11.61
C TYR A 315 25.69 -19.80 12.80
N PRO A 316 26.38 -19.49 13.93
CA PRO A 316 25.76 -18.96 15.15
C PRO A 316 24.99 -17.64 14.93
N ASP A 317 25.42 -16.81 14.00
CA ASP A 317 24.82 -15.49 13.70
C ASP A 317 23.39 -15.56 13.18
N TYR A 318 22.96 -16.72 12.67
CA TYR A 318 21.57 -16.95 12.23
C TYR A 318 20.66 -17.45 13.36
N ARG A 319 21.17 -17.75 14.54
CA ARG A 319 20.42 -18.14 15.72
C ARG A 319 19.83 -16.91 16.41
N LYS A 320 18.62 -16.54 16.03
CA LYS A 320 17.98 -15.31 16.55
C LYS A 320 17.33 -15.51 17.91
N VAL A 321 16.79 -16.70 18.17
CA VAL A 321 16.03 -17.02 19.38
C VAL A 321 16.64 -18.22 20.09
N ARG A 322 16.72 -18.19 21.43
CA ARG A 322 17.11 -19.32 22.26
C ARG A 322 16.05 -19.65 23.29
N LYS A 323 15.93 -20.92 23.64
CA LYS A 323 15.10 -21.38 24.74
C LYS A 323 15.91 -21.30 26.03
N SER A 324 15.40 -20.56 27.02
CA SER A 324 15.98 -20.43 28.35
C SER A 324 15.61 -21.62 29.21
N SER A 325 16.27 -21.79 30.38
CA SER A 325 16.01 -22.88 31.34
C SER A 325 14.57 -22.89 31.86
N ASP A 326 13.92 -21.75 31.96
CA ASP A 326 12.51 -21.58 32.35
C ASP A 326 11.52 -21.94 31.24
N GLY A 327 12.02 -22.38 30.06
CA GLY A 327 11.21 -22.73 28.91
C GLY A 327 10.73 -21.56 28.08
N THR A 328 11.19 -20.33 28.37
CA THR A 328 10.87 -19.11 27.63
C THR A 328 11.81 -18.93 26.45
N PHE A 329 11.25 -18.63 25.28
CA PHE A 329 12.01 -18.28 24.09
C PHE A 329 12.35 -16.78 24.12
N ARG A 330 13.64 -16.44 24.12
CA ARG A 330 14.15 -15.08 24.19
C ARG A 330 15.17 -14.82 23.09
N MET A 331 15.47 -13.56 22.85
CA MET A 331 16.52 -13.18 21.90
C MET A 331 17.86 -13.79 22.29
N ALA A 332 18.56 -14.35 21.32
CA ALA A 332 19.85 -15.02 21.56
C ALA A 332 20.99 -14.00 21.72
N ASP A 333 21.02 -12.94 20.91
CA ASP A 333 22.04 -11.91 20.93
C ASP A 333 21.43 -10.51 20.88
N ARG A 334 21.75 -9.65 21.86
CA ARG A 334 21.26 -8.27 21.95
C ARG A 334 21.69 -7.39 20.78
N ARG A 335 22.81 -7.69 20.12
CA ARG A 335 23.28 -6.95 18.95
C ARG A 335 22.31 -7.03 17.78
N MET A 336 21.56 -8.12 17.67
CA MET A 336 20.56 -8.32 16.62
C MET A 336 19.26 -7.52 16.82
N VAL A 337 19.03 -6.96 18.01
CA VAL A 337 17.79 -6.24 18.34
C VAL A 337 17.62 -5.01 17.46
N GLN A 338 18.67 -4.20 17.33
CA GLN A 338 18.59 -2.98 16.51
C GLN A 338 18.38 -3.31 15.03
N LEU A 339 19.11 -4.30 14.51
CA LEU A 339 18.97 -4.75 13.14
C LEU A 339 17.54 -5.26 12.88
N HIS A 340 16.97 -6.03 13.80
CA HIS A 340 15.58 -6.49 13.68
C HIS A 340 14.58 -5.33 13.70
N ARG A 341 14.76 -4.36 14.61
CA ARG A 341 13.88 -3.18 14.70
C ARG A 341 13.90 -2.34 13.43
N MET A 342 15.05 -2.21 12.78
CA MET A 342 15.17 -1.49 11.50
C MET A 342 14.50 -2.24 10.35
N ASN A 343 14.38 -3.57 10.45
CA ASN A 343 13.88 -4.43 9.38
C ASN A 343 12.44 -4.94 9.62
N ILE A 344 11.80 -4.62 10.74
CA ILE A 344 10.40 -5.01 10.99
C ILE A 344 9.50 -4.35 9.94
N GLY A 345 8.70 -5.17 9.28
CA GLY A 345 7.78 -4.72 8.25
C GLY A 345 8.45 -4.39 6.92
N THR A 346 9.77 -4.51 6.84
CA THR A 346 10.46 -4.43 5.56
C THR A 346 10.13 -5.69 4.76
N ILE A 347 9.28 -5.54 3.78
CA ILE A 347 9.20 -6.48 2.68
C ILE A 347 10.44 -6.16 1.86
N THR A 348 11.39 -7.07 1.79
CA THR A 348 12.56 -6.92 0.91
C THR A 348 12.05 -6.80 -0.51
N SER A 349 11.89 -5.57 -0.96
CA SER A 349 11.81 -5.24 -2.37
C SER A 349 13.23 -5.04 -2.89
N GLU A 350 13.38 -5.02 -4.18
CA GLU A 350 14.64 -4.80 -4.89
C GLU A 350 15.46 -3.67 -4.28
N SER A 351 16.78 -3.80 -4.31
CA SER A 351 17.72 -2.82 -3.77
C SER A 351 17.45 -1.43 -4.39
N ALA A 352 17.33 -0.42 -3.57
CA ALA A 352 17.07 0.93 -4.04
C ALA A 352 18.34 1.78 -3.99
N VAL A 353 18.65 2.45 -5.10
CA VAL A 353 19.81 3.34 -5.24
C VAL A 353 19.37 4.79 -5.06
N SER A 354 20.08 5.53 -4.21
CA SER A 354 19.78 6.95 -3.95
C SER A 354 20.22 7.83 -5.13
N VAL A 355 19.28 8.62 -5.66
CA VAL A 355 19.54 9.62 -6.71
C VAL A 355 19.83 10.96 -6.05
N ARG A 356 21.00 11.55 -6.36
CA ARG A 356 21.44 12.85 -5.84
C ARG A 356 21.94 13.74 -6.96
N MET A 357 21.68 15.03 -6.84
CA MET A 357 22.32 16.04 -7.67
C MET A 357 23.81 16.18 -7.33
N ARG A 358 24.65 16.69 -8.23
CA ARG A 358 26.07 16.96 -7.98
C ARG A 358 26.31 17.91 -6.79
N ASN A 359 25.36 18.77 -6.47
CA ASN A 359 25.40 19.66 -5.30
C ASN A 359 25.01 18.96 -3.98
N GLY A 360 24.81 17.61 -3.99
CA GLY A 360 24.46 16.81 -2.82
C GLY A 360 22.96 16.72 -2.51
N LYS A 361 22.10 17.52 -3.15
CA LYS A 361 20.64 17.47 -2.91
C LYS A 361 20.10 16.11 -3.34
N ARG A 362 19.45 15.42 -2.40
CA ARG A 362 18.80 14.14 -2.66
C ARG A 362 17.48 14.39 -3.37
N LEU A 363 17.20 13.60 -4.40
CA LEU A 363 15.96 13.65 -5.18
C LEU A 363 15.01 12.51 -4.82
N GLY A 364 15.55 11.35 -4.42
CA GLY A 364 14.78 10.17 -4.11
C GLY A 364 15.56 8.88 -4.32
N THR A 365 14.85 7.80 -4.63
CA THR A 365 15.44 6.46 -4.85
C THR A 365 14.90 5.83 -6.12
N VAL A 366 15.75 5.05 -6.81
CA VAL A 366 15.42 4.28 -8.01
C VAL A 366 15.78 2.82 -7.77
N GLU A 367 15.03 1.90 -8.34
CA GLU A 367 15.31 0.46 -8.25
C GLU A 367 16.62 0.11 -8.93
N GLU A 368 17.45 -0.71 -8.28
CA GLU A 368 18.75 -1.13 -8.81
C GLU A 368 18.65 -1.79 -10.19
N ASN A 369 17.61 -2.62 -10.39
CA ASN A 369 17.34 -3.28 -11.66
C ASN A 369 17.06 -2.30 -12.82
N PHE A 370 16.53 -1.12 -12.52
CA PHE A 370 16.35 -0.06 -13.53
C PHE A 370 17.71 0.50 -13.94
N LEU A 371 18.57 0.81 -12.97
CA LEU A 371 19.92 1.36 -13.24
C LEU A 371 20.86 0.32 -13.86
N ALA A 372 20.75 -0.95 -13.46
CA ALA A 372 21.60 -2.03 -14.00
C ALA A 372 21.45 -2.22 -15.51
N LYS A 373 20.35 -1.78 -16.09
CA LYS A 373 20.11 -1.80 -17.54
C LYS A 373 20.64 -0.56 -18.28
N MET A 374 21.11 0.44 -17.55
CA MET A 374 21.57 1.71 -18.12
C MET A 374 23.09 1.70 -18.30
N LYS A 375 23.53 2.27 -19.42
CA LYS A 375 24.97 2.52 -19.63
C LYS A 375 25.36 3.86 -19.02
N PRO A 376 26.61 4.05 -18.57
CA PRO A 376 27.13 5.36 -18.19
C PRO A 376 26.86 6.42 -19.30
N GLY A 377 26.33 7.58 -18.92
CA GLY A 377 25.90 8.62 -19.85
C GLY A 377 24.48 8.44 -20.41
N ALA A 378 23.73 7.41 -20.00
CA ALA A 378 22.35 7.27 -20.40
C ALA A 378 21.46 8.29 -19.67
N GLN A 379 20.58 8.94 -20.42
CA GLN A 379 19.64 9.90 -19.88
C GLN A 379 18.36 9.20 -19.40
N PHE A 380 17.84 9.65 -18.27
CA PHE A 380 16.56 9.20 -17.73
C PHE A 380 15.82 10.37 -17.05
N ILE A 381 14.51 10.22 -16.90
CA ILE A 381 13.68 11.22 -16.24
C ILE A 381 13.45 10.78 -14.80
N PHE A 382 13.67 11.70 -13.86
CA PHE A 382 13.40 11.44 -12.45
C PHE A 382 13.07 12.76 -11.72
N ALA A 383 12.02 12.76 -10.91
CA ALA A 383 11.52 13.96 -10.22
C ALA A 383 11.23 15.12 -11.19
N GLY A 384 10.69 14.80 -12.37
CA GLY A 384 10.39 15.77 -13.42
C GLY A 384 11.61 16.41 -14.09
N ARG A 385 12.80 15.80 -13.93
CA ARG A 385 14.06 16.32 -14.50
C ARG A 385 14.73 15.25 -15.34
N ARG A 386 15.30 15.70 -16.47
CA ARG A 386 16.18 14.84 -17.26
C ARG A 386 17.55 14.80 -16.58
N LEU A 387 17.96 13.63 -16.18
CA LEU A 387 19.24 13.33 -15.50
C LEU A 387 20.12 12.47 -16.41
N GLU A 388 21.45 12.56 -16.20
CA GLU A 388 22.48 11.77 -16.88
C GLU A 388 23.38 11.08 -15.84
#